data_48bd4b984f3a272c4062f132f36692a6
#
_entry.id   48bd4b984f3a272c4062f132f36692a6
#
_cell.length_a   1.000
_cell.length_b   1.000
_cell.length_c   1.000
_cell.angle_alpha   90.00
_cell.angle_beta   90.00
_cell.angle_gamma   90.00
#
_symmetry.space_group_name_H-M   'P 1'
#
loop_
_entity.id
_entity.type
_entity.pdbx_description
1 polymer ?
#
loop_
_entity_poly.entity_id
_entity_poly.type
_entity_poly.pdbx_seq_one_letter_code
_entity_poly.pdbx_strand_id
1 'polypeptide(L)'
;QANILNPQEKQRLEAQLRTIYQQGLAQAAVVIVPTTNGMPIFDYALQVAEKWQLGSKDIDDGLLVVVAVNDRDMYILTGYGLEGVLPDAAVNRIIREDITPLFKQNNYGAGILAGVTALQSRLSADPEVLARADAQAAERTTQQGSDELPSPIFLFIMAMIFGSFITSIFGRVFGSVLTAGGFVAGSLALGGGLFMTIIMAIFLWLFLISRGGGKGGSGGGKGGRGGGMIFLPGMGGGGGFGGGGFGGGGGGFGGGGAGGSW
;
A
#
# COMPACT_ATOMS: atom_id res chain seq x y z
N GLN A 1 24.28 -11.59 12.81
CA GLN A 1 22.92 -11.90 13.29
C GLN A 1 22.47 -10.77 14.19
N ALA A 2 21.31 -10.18 13.89
CA ALA A 2 20.69 -9.22 14.81
C ALA A 2 20.11 -10.00 15.99
N ASN A 3 20.64 -9.76 17.19
CA ASN A 3 20.24 -10.48 18.40
C ASN A 3 18.98 -9.83 19.01
N ILE A 4 17.87 -9.83 18.24
CA ILE A 4 16.61 -9.18 18.64
C ILE A 4 15.59 -10.14 19.26
N LEU A 5 15.85 -11.44 19.20
CA LEU A 5 15.02 -12.46 19.86
C LEU A 5 15.64 -12.84 21.20
N ASN A 6 14.84 -12.85 22.24
CA ASN A 6 15.24 -13.44 23.50
C ASN A 6 15.26 -14.99 23.39
N PRO A 7 15.92 -15.72 24.32
CA PRO A 7 16.04 -17.16 24.23
C PRO A 7 14.68 -17.91 24.19
N GLN A 8 13.67 -17.39 24.86
CA GLN A 8 12.33 -17.99 24.89
C GLN A 8 11.59 -17.78 23.55
N GLU A 9 11.70 -16.60 22.97
CA GLU A 9 11.13 -16.29 21.66
C GLU A 9 11.78 -17.14 20.58
N LYS A 10 13.10 -17.26 20.62
CA LYS A 10 13.85 -18.11 19.70
C LYS A 10 13.38 -19.56 19.79
N GLN A 11 13.27 -20.10 21.00
CA GLN A 11 12.82 -21.48 21.22
C GLN A 11 11.38 -21.70 20.70
N ARG A 12 10.47 -20.74 20.94
CA ARG A 12 9.09 -20.81 20.43
C ARG A 12 9.07 -20.79 18.91
N LEU A 13 9.84 -19.89 18.29
CA LEU A 13 9.94 -19.78 16.84
C LEU A 13 10.48 -21.08 16.22
N GLU A 14 11.56 -21.63 16.78
CA GLU A 14 12.12 -22.91 16.32
C GLU A 14 11.12 -24.06 16.45
N ALA A 15 10.36 -24.13 17.54
CA ALA A 15 9.32 -25.14 17.73
C ALA A 15 8.21 -24.98 16.69
N GLN A 16 7.79 -23.78 16.40
CA GLN A 16 6.77 -23.48 15.42
C GLN A 16 7.19 -23.85 14.00
N LEU A 17 8.39 -23.43 13.59
CA LEU A 17 8.98 -23.79 12.28
C LEU A 17 9.12 -25.31 12.13
N ARG A 18 9.52 -26.01 13.19
CA ARG A 18 9.59 -27.47 13.22
C ARG A 18 8.22 -28.10 13.05
N THR A 19 7.19 -27.56 13.67
CA THR A 19 5.81 -28.03 13.54
C THR A 19 5.31 -27.89 12.11
N ILE A 20 5.54 -26.75 11.47
CA ILE A 20 5.21 -26.50 10.05
C ILE A 20 5.85 -27.57 9.17
N TYR A 21 7.13 -27.83 9.36
CA TYR A 21 7.87 -28.86 8.62
C TYR A 21 7.35 -30.28 8.87
N GLN A 22 7.09 -30.65 10.14
CA GLN A 22 6.61 -31.98 10.51
C GLN A 22 5.21 -32.27 10.00
N GLN A 23 4.39 -31.24 9.85
CA GLN A 23 3.05 -31.34 9.27
C GLN A 23 3.07 -31.40 7.72
N GLY A 24 4.25 -31.30 7.10
CA GLY A 24 4.41 -31.29 5.65
C GLY A 24 3.78 -30.07 4.98
N LEU A 25 3.65 -28.95 5.70
CA LEU A 25 2.99 -27.75 5.19
C LEU A 25 3.93 -26.89 4.35
N ALA A 26 5.17 -26.73 4.78
CA ALA A 26 6.19 -25.95 4.11
C ALA A 26 7.59 -26.20 4.71
N GLN A 27 8.63 -25.96 3.92
CA GLN A 27 10.00 -25.78 4.43
C GLN A 27 10.20 -24.29 4.77
N ALA A 28 9.93 -23.94 6.03
CA ALA A 28 9.94 -22.56 6.50
C ALA A 28 11.24 -22.19 7.19
N ALA A 29 11.78 -21.01 6.88
CA ALA A 29 12.94 -20.42 7.55
C ALA A 29 12.73 -18.94 7.88
N VAL A 30 13.39 -18.45 8.92
CA VAL A 30 13.41 -17.03 9.31
C VAL A 30 14.84 -16.55 9.40
N VAL A 31 15.15 -15.48 8.68
CA VAL A 31 16.45 -14.82 8.65
C VAL A 31 16.32 -13.41 9.19
N ILE A 32 17.12 -13.10 10.21
CA ILE A 32 17.16 -11.79 10.82
C ILE A 32 18.56 -11.24 10.67
N VAL A 33 18.68 -10.11 9.97
CA VAL A 33 19.95 -9.43 9.72
C VAL A 33 19.89 -7.98 10.21
N PRO A 34 21.03 -7.39 10.57
CA PRO A 34 21.06 -5.96 10.88
C PRO A 34 20.66 -5.10 9.67
N THR A 35 21.22 -5.39 8.50
CA THR A 35 21.00 -4.65 7.24
C THR A 35 21.29 -5.56 6.06
N THR A 36 20.67 -5.26 4.91
CA THR A 36 20.98 -5.85 3.61
C THR A 36 22.13 -5.14 2.89
N ASN A 37 22.74 -4.10 3.52
CA ASN A 37 23.80 -3.27 2.95
C ASN A 37 23.41 -2.61 1.61
N GLY A 38 22.15 -2.17 1.50
CA GLY A 38 21.63 -1.49 0.31
C GLY A 38 21.16 -2.41 -0.81
N MET A 39 21.20 -3.73 -0.63
CA MET A 39 20.56 -4.66 -1.53
C MET A 39 19.05 -4.63 -1.31
N PRO A 40 18.20 -4.59 -2.37
CA PRO A 40 16.76 -4.74 -2.23
C PRO A 40 16.42 -6.00 -1.42
N ILE A 41 15.49 -5.89 -0.47
CA ILE A 41 15.17 -6.99 0.46
C ILE A 41 14.67 -8.25 -0.27
N PHE A 42 13.96 -8.08 -1.38
CA PHE A 42 13.54 -9.19 -2.25
C PHE A 42 14.74 -9.94 -2.82
N ASP A 43 15.72 -9.22 -3.40
CA ASP A 43 16.91 -9.84 -4.00
C ASP A 43 17.74 -10.57 -2.94
N TYR A 44 17.83 -9.98 -1.75
CA TYR A 44 18.48 -10.63 -0.60
C TYR A 44 17.76 -11.92 -0.20
N ALA A 45 16.42 -11.88 -0.09
CA ALA A 45 15.62 -13.04 0.25
C ALA A 45 15.78 -14.16 -0.78
N LEU A 46 15.72 -13.81 -2.07
CA LEU A 46 15.88 -14.76 -3.16
C LEU A 46 17.27 -15.44 -3.13
N GLN A 47 18.34 -14.67 -2.97
CA GLN A 47 19.70 -15.22 -2.86
C GLN A 47 19.86 -16.15 -1.66
N VAL A 48 19.24 -15.84 -0.51
CA VAL A 48 19.26 -16.71 0.67
C VAL A 48 18.51 -18.00 0.40
N ALA A 49 17.31 -17.92 -0.17
CA ALA A 49 16.49 -19.07 -0.48
C ALA A 49 17.17 -20.02 -1.46
N GLU A 50 17.76 -19.48 -2.53
CA GLU A 50 18.53 -20.24 -3.53
C GLU A 50 19.78 -20.90 -2.91
N LYS A 51 20.56 -20.13 -2.14
CA LYS A 51 21.78 -20.62 -1.51
C LYS A 51 21.51 -21.72 -0.48
N TRP A 52 20.40 -21.63 0.23
CA TRP A 52 19.98 -22.64 1.20
C TRP A 52 19.21 -23.78 0.56
N GLN A 53 18.90 -23.68 -0.74
CA GLN A 53 18.07 -24.65 -1.48
C GLN A 53 16.76 -24.92 -0.72
N LEU A 54 16.11 -23.81 -0.26
CA LEU A 54 14.91 -23.89 0.55
C LEU A 54 13.74 -24.41 -0.30
N GLY A 55 12.94 -25.33 0.25
CA GLY A 55 11.85 -25.98 -0.46
C GLY A 55 12.28 -27.25 -1.22
N SER A 56 11.33 -28.14 -1.41
CA SER A 56 11.51 -29.38 -2.17
C SER A 56 11.39 -29.11 -3.67
N LYS A 57 12.22 -29.76 -4.49
CA LYS A 57 12.21 -29.62 -5.96
C LYS A 57 10.88 -29.95 -6.62
N ASP A 58 10.17 -30.91 -6.03
CA ASP A 58 8.98 -31.51 -6.67
C ASP A 58 7.71 -30.72 -6.35
N ILE A 59 7.68 -29.99 -5.24
CA ILE A 59 6.48 -29.29 -4.75
C ILE A 59 6.67 -27.81 -4.46
N ASP A 60 7.90 -27.28 -4.56
CA ASP A 60 8.23 -25.85 -4.40
C ASP A 60 7.65 -25.22 -3.11
N ASP A 61 7.76 -25.95 -1.98
CA ASP A 61 7.16 -25.61 -0.69
C ASP A 61 8.02 -24.70 0.21
N GLY A 62 8.94 -23.95 -0.39
CA GLY A 62 9.82 -23.04 0.32
C GLY A 62 9.09 -21.80 0.86
N LEU A 63 9.37 -21.43 2.13
CA LEU A 63 8.85 -20.23 2.78
C LEU A 63 9.97 -19.54 3.54
N LEU A 64 10.33 -18.32 3.16
CA LEU A 64 11.40 -17.56 3.80
C LEU A 64 10.89 -16.21 4.31
N VAL A 65 11.10 -15.96 5.60
CA VAL A 65 10.86 -14.66 6.20
C VAL A 65 12.21 -13.98 6.43
N VAL A 66 12.43 -12.82 5.82
CA VAL A 66 13.62 -12.00 5.99
C VAL A 66 13.26 -10.70 6.69
N VAL A 67 14.03 -10.34 7.72
CA VAL A 67 13.86 -9.09 8.46
C VAL A 67 15.21 -8.37 8.54
N ALA A 68 15.30 -7.17 7.97
CA ALA A 68 16.45 -6.28 8.02
C ALA A 68 16.16 -5.14 9.02
N VAL A 69 16.64 -5.29 10.23
CA VAL A 69 16.21 -4.49 11.40
C VAL A 69 16.55 -3.02 11.27
N ASN A 70 17.77 -2.69 10.84
CA ASN A 70 18.23 -1.31 10.71
C ASN A 70 17.62 -0.62 9.49
N ASP A 71 17.31 -1.41 8.45
CA ASP A 71 16.70 -0.92 7.21
C ASP A 71 15.19 -0.72 7.41
N ARG A 72 14.64 -1.28 8.49
CA ARG A 72 13.19 -1.34 8.78
C ARG A 72 12.41 -1.94 7.62
N ASP A 73 12.94 -3.00 7.05
CA ASP A 73 12.38 -3.65 5.89
C ASP A 73 12.29 -5.16 6.09
N MET A 74 11.26 -5.78 5.53
CA MET A 74 11.05 -7.21 5.60
C MET A 74 10.46 -7.76 4.31
N TYR A 75 10.70 -9.02 4.05
CA TYR A 75 10.09 -9.75 2.95
C TYR A 75 9.72 -11.16 3.38
N ILE A 76 8.55 -11.63 2.95
CA ILE A 76 8.14 -13.02 3.03
C ILE A 76 8.12 -13.57 1.61
N LEU A 77 9.05 -14.44 1.30
CA LEU A 77 9.20 -15.08 0.00
C LEU A 77 8.52 -16.44 0.02
N THR A 78 7.65 -16.71 -0.94
CA THR A 78 6.90 -17.97 -1.08
C THR A 78 7.33 -18.71 -2.34
N GLY A 79 7.51 -20.03 -2.22
CA GLY A 79 7.71 -20.91 -3.37
C GLY A 79 6.42 -21.12 -4.16
N TYR A 80 6.55 -21.53 -5.42
CA TYR A 80 5.40 -21.73 -6.33
C TYR A 80 4.33 -22.67 -5.75
N GLY A 81 4.73 -23.73 -5.05
CA GLY A 81 3.79 -24.67 -4.44
C GLY A 81 2.91 -24.07 -3.34
N LEU A 82 3.30 -22.92 -2.80
CA LEU A 82 2.55 -22.25 -1.75
C LEU A 82 1.65 -21.12 -2.26
N GLU A 83 1.75 -20.70 -3.52
CA GLU A 83 0.99 -19.56 -4.05
C GLU A 83 -0.53 -19.76 -3.95
N GLY A 84 -1.00 -20.98 -4.07
CA GLY A 84 -2.43 -21.30 -3.93
C GLY A 84 -3.00 -21.04 -2.54
N VAL A 85 -2.18 -21.22 -1.49
CA VAL A 85 -2.58 -21.02 -0.08
C VAL A 85 -2.03 -19.73 0.52
N LEU A 86 -0.91 -19.24 0.01
CA LEU A 86 -0.25 -18.00 0.42
C LEU A 86 -0.05 -17.05 -0.79
N PRO A 87 -1.12 -16.59 -1.44
CA PRO A 87 -0.99 -15.59 -2.49
C PRO A 87 -0.45 -14.27 -1.92
N ASP A 88 0.22 -13.46 -2.75
CA ASP A 88 0.88 -12.21 -2.35
C ASP A 88 -0.04 -11.28 -1.54
N ALA A 89 -1.30 -11.18 -1.92
CA ALA A 89 -2.30 -10.38 -1.21
C ALA A 89 -2.52 -10.84 0.23
N ALA A 90 -2.50 -12.16 0.47
CA ALA A 90 -2.65 -12.72 1.81
C ALA A 90 -1.38 -12.51 2.64
N VAL A 91 -0.20 -12.71 2.03
CA VAL A 91 1.09 -12.46 2.67
C VAL A 91 1.23 -10.99 3.05
N ASN A 92 0.87 -10.08 2.14
CA ASN A 92 0.86 -8.63 2.40
C ASN A 92 -0.06 -8.26 3.58
N ARG A 93 -1.24 -8.89 3.67
CA ARG A 93 -2.16 -8.68 4.78
C ARG A 93 -1.55 -9.12 6.11
N ILE A 94 -0.92 -10.29 6.18
CA ILE A 94 -0.22 -10.79 7.37
C ILE A 94 0.87 -9.81 7.81
N ILE A 95 1.67 -9.32 6.87
CA ILE A 95 2.70 -8.32 7.17
C ILE A 95 2.07 -7.07 7.79
N ARG A 96 1.03 -6.54 7.17
CA ARG A 96 0.39 -5.29 7.58
C ARG A 96 -0.39 -5.41 8.89
N GLU A 97 -1.09 -6.51 9.11
CA GLU A 97 -2.03 -6.66 10.23
C GLU A 97 -1.41 -7.34 11.44
N ASP A 98 -0.54 -8.33 11.23
CA ASP A 98 0.01 -9.14 12.32
C ASP A 98 1.45 -8.73 12.70
N ILE A 99 2.29 -8.33 11.74
CA ILE A 99 3.72 -8.09 11.99
C ILE A 99 4.01 -6.60 12.21
N THR A 100 3.64 -5.76 11.25
CA THR A 100 4.00 -4.33 11.23
C THR A 100 3.57 -3.56 12.50
N PRO A 101 2.38 -3.76 13.09
CA PRO A 101 1.99 -3.06 14.30
C PRO A 101 2.92 -3.33 15.49
N LEU A 102 3.42 -4.55 15.61
CA LEU A 102 4.35 -4.96 16.66
C LEU A 102 5.76 -4.44 16.39
N PHE A 103 6.21 -4.45 15.14
CA PHE A 103 7.51 -3.91 14.73
C PHE A 103 7.60 -2.40 14.96
N LYS A 104 6.52 -1.64 14.72
CA LYS A 104 6.43 -0.21 15.06
C LYS A 104 6.60 0.07 16.55
N GLN A 105 6.29 -0.90 17.40
CA GLN A 105 6.51 -0.84 18.85
C GLN A 105 7.88 -1.39 19.27
N ASN A 106 8.77 -1.71 18.32
CA ASN A 106 10.05 -2.39 18.52
C ASN A 106 9.92 -3.79 19.15
N ASN A 107 8.74 -4.40 19.10
CA ASN A 107 8.48 -5.74 19.61
C ASN A 107 8.68 -6.78 18.49
N TYR A 108 9.92 -6.94 18.07
CA TYR A 108 10.28 -7.76 16.90
C TYR A 108 9.97 -9.25 17.10
N GLY A 109 10.31 -9.78 18.29
CA GLY A 109 10.08 -11.19 18.61
C GLY A 109 8.59 -11.57 18.54
N ALA A 110 7.72 -10.77 19.17
CA ALA A 110 6.29 -10.99 19.10
C ALA A 110 5.74 -10.84 17.67
N GLY A 111 6.24 -9.87 16.90
CA GLY A 111 5.81 -9.66 15.52
C GLY A 111 6.18 -10.84 14.62
N ILE A 112 7.40 -11.37 14.73
CA ILE A 112 7.82 -12.56 13.97
C ILE A 112 6.98 -13.77 14.36
N LEU A 113 6.76 -14.01 15.66
CA LEU A 113 5.93 -15.11 16.14
C LEU A 113 4.48 -14.98 15.66
N ALA A 114 3.89 -13.79 15.71
CA ALA A 114 2.54 -13.54 15.21
C ALA A 114 2.43 -13.83 13.71
N GLY A 115 3.38 -13.33 12.92
CA GLY A 115 3.44 -13.57 11.49
C GLY A 115 3.57 -15.06 11.15
N VAL A 116 4.49 -15.78 11.81
CA VAL A 116 4.67 -17.22 11.58
C VAL A 116 3.41 -18.01 12.01
N THR A 117 2.72 -17.58 13.08
CA THR A 117 1.45 -18.19 13.49
C THR A 117 0.36 -17.97 12.44
N ALA A 118 0.24 -16.78 11.90
CA ALA A 118 -0.73 -16.46 10.85
C ALA A 118 -0.43 -17.26 9.56
N LEU A 119 0.85 -17.35 9.16
CA LEU A 119 1.29 -18.16 8.03
C LEU A 119 0.95 -19.66 8.25
N GLN A 120 1.26 -20.21 9.43
CA GLN A 120 0.94 -21.59 9.76
C GLN A 120 -0.57 -21.87 9.73
N SER A 121 -1.35 -20.97 10.33
CA SER A 121 -2.82 -21.10 10.34
C SER A 121 -3.39 -21.13 8.94
N ARG A 122 -2.83 -20.34 8.03
CA ARG A 122 -3.25 -20.27 6.65
C ARG A 122 -2.83 -21.52 5.86
N LEU A 123 -1.60 -22.02 6.06
CA LEU A 123 -1.09 -23.23 5.44
C LEU A 123 -1.90 -24.49 5.83
N SER A 124 -2.48 -24.49 7.03
CA SER A 124 -3.29 -25.62 7.55
C SER A 124 -4.80 -25.46 7.34
N ALA A 125 -5.24 -24.35 6.76
CA ALA A 125 -6.65 -24.07 6.57
C ALA A 125 -7.22 -24.80 5.33
N ASP A 126 -8.50 -25.11 5.38
CA ASP A 126 -9.24 -25.70 4.26
C ASP A 126 -9.27 -24.69 3.08
N PRO A 127 -9.01 -25.12 1.83
CA PRO A 127 -9.04 -24.27 0.66
C PRO A 127 -10.36 -23.50 0.47
N GLU A 128 -11.51 -24.08 0.82
CA GLU A 128 -12.79 -23.39 0.74
C GLU A 128 -12.88 -22.23 1.76
N VAL A 129 -12.34 -22.44 2.97
CA VAL A 129 -12.29 -21.39 4.00
C VAL A 129 -11.39 -20.26 3.55
N LEU A 130 -10.24 -20.58 2.94
CA LEU A 130 -9.32 -19.58 2.38
C LEU A 130 -9.96 -18.76 1.27
N ALA A 131 -10.63 -19.41 0.31
CA ALA A 131 -11.30 -18.74 -0.78
C ALA A 131 -12.37 -17.76 -0.28
N ARG A 132 -13.17 -18.14 0.72
CA ARG A 132 -14.16 -17.26 1.35
C ARG A 132 -13.52 -16.09 2.10
N ALA A 133 -12.44 -16.35 2.84
CA ALA A 133 -11.72 -15.30 3.58
C ALA A 133 -11.06 -14.29 2.63
N ASP A 134 -10.51 -14.75 1.51
CA ASP A 134 -9.89 -13.88 0.51
C ASP A 134 -10.92 -13.06 -0.26
N ALA A 135 -12.07 -13.64 -0.61
CA ALA A 135 -13.18 -12.92 -1.22
C ALA A 135 -13.70 -11.79 -0.30
N GLN A 136 -13.92 -12.10 0.99
CA GLN A 136 -14.36 -11.09 1.97
C GLN A 136 -13.31 -9.99 2.18
N ALA A 137 -12.03 -10.33 2.15
CA ALA A 137 -10.96 -9.34 2.28
C ALA A 137 -10.90 -8.42 1.04
N ALA A 138 -11.08 -8.96 -0.16
CA ALA A 138 -11.15 -8.19 -1.40
C ALA A 138 -12.36 -7.22 -1.38
N GLU A 139 -13.53 -7.67 -0.93
CA GLU A 139 -14.71 -6.83 -0.77
C GLU A 139 -14.48 -5.66 0.21
N ARG A 140 -13.84 -5.93 1.36
CA ARG A 140 -13.50 -4.88 2.34
C ARG A 140 -12.55 -3.84 1.76
N THR A 141 -11.54 -4.29 1.00
CA THR A 141 -10.59 -3.38 0.34
C THR A 141 -11.28 -2.51 -0.71
N THR A 142 -12.23 -3.08 -1.47
CA THR A 142 -13.03 -2.35 -2.45
C THR A 142 -13.97 -1.34 -1.78
N GLN A 143 -14.58 -1.68 -0.64
CA GLN A 143 -15.42 -0.76 0.12
C GLN A 143 -14.61 0.39 0.74
N GLN A 144 -13.42 0.14 1.29
CA GLN A 144 -12.53 1.19 1.78
C GLN A 144 -12.03 2.12 0.66
N GLY A 145 -11.80 1.59 -0.55
CA GLY A 145 -11.43 2.41 -1.71
C GLY A 145 -12.59 3.25 -2.26
N SER A 146 -13.84 2.85 -2.03
CA SER A 146 -15.04 3.64 -2.41
C SER A 146 -15.38 4.75 -1.40
N ASP A 147 -14.87 4.67 -0.18
CA ASP A 147 -14.99 5.74 0.83
C ASP A 147 -14.00 6.89 0.61
N GLU A 148 -13.00 6.74 -0.27
CA GLU A 148 -12.18 7.84 -0.79
C GLU A 148 -12.82 8.55 -2.00
N LEU A 149 -14.14 8.70 -2.01
CA LEU A 149 -14.77 9.74 -2.85
C LEU A 149 -14.19 11.09 -2.42
N PRO A 150 -13.81 11.95 -3.38
CA PRO A 150 -13.17 13.21 -3.04
C PRO A 150 -14.05 13.94 -2.03
N SER A 151 -13.49 14.22 -0.86
CA SER A 151 -14.22 14.83 0.25
C SER A 151 -14.94 16.08 -0.26
N PRO A 152 -16.09 16.44 0.29
CA PRO A 152 -16.79 17.68 -0.08
C PRO A 152 -15.88 18.91 -0.05
N ILE A 153 -14.85 18.88 0.81
CA ILE A 153 -13.82 19.92 0.91
C ILE A 153 -12.93 19.93 -0.33
N PHE A 154 -12.51 18.77 -0.84
CA PHE A 154 -11.70 18.68 -2.07
C PHE A 154 -12.50 19.16 -3.29
N LEU A 155 -13.77 18.74 -3.44
CA LEU A 155 -14.67 19.22 -4.49
C LEU A 155 -14.88 20.74 -4.40
N PHE A 156 -14.97 21.28 -3.18
CA PHE A 156 -15.10 22.72 -2.95
C PHE A 156 -13.84 23.47 -3.41
N ILE A 157 -12.64 22.98 -3.07
CA ILE A 157 -11.36 23.57 -3.49
C ILE A 157 -11.25 23.53 -5.03
N MET A 158 -11.58 22.40 -5.65
CA MET A 158 -11.59 22.27 -7.11
C MET A 158 -12.62 23.20 -7.75
N ALA A 159 -13.83 23.30 -7.21
CA ALA A 159 -14.86 24.24 -7.68
C ALA A 159 -14.41 25.71 -7.54
N MET A 160 -13.66 26.05 -6.49
CA MET A 160 -13.12 27.40 -6.28
C MET A 160 -12.04 27.73 -7.33
N ILE A 161 -11.16 26.78 -7.66
CA ILE A 161 -10.11 26.96 -8.66
C ILE A 161 -10.71 27.06 -10.06
N PHE A 162 -11.50 26.05 -10.47
CA PHE A 162 -12.12 26.00 -11.80
C PHE A 162 -13.23 27.02 -11.97
N GLY A 163 -13.99 27.31 -10.91
CA GLY A 163 -15.02 28.33 -10.93
C GLY A 163 -14.50 29.73 -11.24
N SER A 164 -13.30 30.07 -10.76
CA SER A 164 -12.62 31.32 -11.10
C SER A 164 -12.30 31.41 -12.60
N PHE A 165 -11.98 30.28 -13.24
CA PHE A 165 -11.71 30.20 -14.67
C PHE A 165 -13.01 30.29 -15.50
N ILE A 166 -14.04 29.56 -15.10
CA ILE A 166 -15.37 29.58 -15.76
C ILE A 166 -16.02 30.96 -15.69
N THR A 167 -15.92 31.65 -14.53
CA THR A 167 -16.46 32.99 -14.38
C THR A 167 -15.76 34.04 -15.25
N SER A 168 -14.51 33.82 -15.60
CA SER A 168 -13.75 34.71 -16.50
C SER A 168 -14.19 34.55 -17.98
N ILE A 169 -14.69 33.36 -18.35
CA ILE A 169 -15.12 33.08 -19.74
C ILE A 169 -16.61 33.43 -19.94
N PHE A 170 -17.49 32.99 -19.03
CA PHE A 170 -18.96 33.08 -19.17
C PHE A 170 -19.58 34.30 -18.49
N GLY A 171 -18.75 35.19 -17.93
CA GLY A 171 -19.22 36.33 -17.15
C GLY A 171 -19.64 35.96 -15.72
N ARG A 172 -19.66 36.99 -14.85
CA ARG A 172 -19.71 36.82 -13.39
C ARG A 172 -20.95 36.14 -12.85
N VAL A 173 -22.10 36.46 -13.43
CA VAL A 173 -23.41 35.96 -12.95
C VAL A 173 -23.67 34.54 -13.45
N PHE A 174 -23.55 34.29 -14.73
CA PHE A 174 -23.75 32.94 -15.30
C PHE A 174 -22.68 31.96 -14.84
N GLY A 175 -21.40 32.35 -14.82
CA GLY A 175 -20.31 31.48 -14.39
C GLY A 175 -20.42 31.06 -12.92
N SER A 176 -20.83 31.99 -12.02
CA SER A 176 -20.97 31.68 -10.58
C SER A 176 -22.16 30.74 -10.30
N VAL A 177 -23.28 30.91 -10.99
CA VAL A 177 -24.48 30.04 -10.87
C VAL A 177 -24.15 28.63 -11.41
N LEU A 178 -23.46 28.53 -12.56
CA LEU A 178 -23.10 27.26 -13.17
C LEU A 178 -22.14 26.49 -12.26
N THR A 179 -21.14 27.18 -11.68
CA THR A 179 -20.15 26.56 -10.78
C THR A 179 -20.79 26.09 -9.47
N ALA A 180 -21.64 26.92 -8.85
CA ALA A 180 -22.35 26.54 -7.61
C ALA A 180 -23.32 25.40 -7.84
N GLY A 181 -24.09 25.42 -8.94
CA GLY A 181 -25.00 24.36 -9.32
C GLY A 181 -24.29 23.04 -9.64
N GLY A 182 -23.18 23.09 -10.38
CA GLY A 182 -22.34 21.94 -10.66
C GLY A 182 -21.72 21.32 -9.40
N PHE A 183 -21.30 22.16 -8.44
CA PHE A 183 -20.81 21.69 -7.14
C PHE A 183 -21.89 20.97 -6.33
N VAL A 184 -23.13 21.52 -6.27
CA VAL A 184 -24.24 20.87 -5.58
C VAL A 184 -24.58 19.53 -6.21
N ALA A 185 -24.74 19.49 -7.55
CA ALA A 185 -25.04 18.26 -8.27
C ALA A 185 -23.93 17.19 -8.09
N GLY A 186 -22.68 17.57 -8.22
CA GLY A 186 -21.53 16.68 -8.02
C GLY A 186 -21.41 16.16 -6.59
N SER A 187 -21.56 17.04 -5.60
CA SER A 187 -21.49 16.66 -4.19
C SER A 187 -22.62 15.72 -3.77
N LEU A 188 -23.85 15.94 -4.26
CA LEU A 188 -24.98 15.05 -3.97
C LEU A 188 -24.84 13.70 -4.67
N ALA A 189 -24.38 13.67 -5.92
CA ALA A 189 -24.12 12.43 -6.66
C ALA A 189 -23.05 11.55 -5.97
N LEU A 190 -22.13 12.18 -5.25
CA LEU A 190 -21.05 11.53 -4.50
C LEU A 190 -21.39 11.30 -3.01
N GLY A 191 -22.67 11.39 -2.61
CA GLY A 191 -23.12 11.09 -1.23
C GLY A 191 -22.82 12.17 -0.19
N GLY A 192 -22.52 13.39 -0.61
CA GLY A 192 -22.31 14.54 0.28
C GLY A 192 -23.58 14.90 1.07
N GLY A 193 -23.43 15.16 2.40
CA GLY A 193 -24.54 15.56 3.26
C GLY A 193 -25.21 16.87 2.78
N LEU A 194 -26.51 16.84 2.60
CA LEU A 194 -27.32 17.97 2.05
C LEU A 194 -27.05 19.31 2.74
N PHE A 195 -27.00 19.32 4.07
CA PHE A 195 -26.81 20.54 4.85
C PHE A 195 -25.44 21.19 4.60
N MET A 196 -24.38 20.40 4.64
CA MET A 196 -23.01 20.88 4.44
C MET A 196 -22.79 21.35 2.99
N THR A 197 -23.34 20.62 2.02
CA THR A 197 -23.27 20.96 0.60
C THR A 197 -23.92 22.31 0.30
N ILE A 198 -25.10 22.60 0.89
CA ILE A 198 -25.80 23.87 0.69
C ILE A 198 -25.00 25.05 1.28
N ILE A 199 -24.46 24.89 2.50
CA ILE A 199 -23.66 25.93 3.13
C ILE A 199 -22.42 26.23 2.27
N MET A 200 -21.71 25.21 1.81
CA MET A 200 -20.52 25.38 0.98
C MET A 200 -20.84 25.97 -0.40
N ALA A 201 -21.97 25.63 -0.99
CA ALA A 201 -22.42 26.20 -2.25
C ALA A 201 -22.76 27.70 -2.12
N ILE A 202 -23.39 28.10 -1.03
CA ILE A 202 -23.68 29.52 -0.73
C ILE A 202 -22.38 30.31 -0.53
N PHE A 203 -21.42 29.74 0.21
CA PHE A 203 -20.10 30.36 0.41
C PHE A 203 -19.35 30.50 -0.93
N LEU A 204 -19.36 29.46 -1.76
CA LEU A 204 -18.73 29.49 -3.07
C LEU A 204 -19.36 30.55 -3.98
N TRP A 205 -20.67 30.65 -3.99
CA TRP A 205 -21.40 31.62 -4.79
C TRP A 205 -21.10 33.07 -4.33
N LEU A 206 -21.16 33.34 -3.02
CA LEU A 206 -20.82 34.64 -2.44
C LEU A 206 -19.37 35.03 -2.71
N PHE A 207 -18.43 34.08 -2.58
CA PHE A 207 -17.01 34.29 -2.86
C PHE A 207 -16.76 34.65 -4.32
N LEU A 208 -17.36 33.93 -5.27
CA LEU A 208 -17.20 34.18 -6.71
C LEU A 208 -17.78 35.55 -7.14
N ILE A 209 -18.88 35.95 -6.53
CA ILE A 209 -19.48 37.27 -6.79
C ILE A 209 -18.64 38.40 -6.12
N SER A 210 -18.18 38.20 -4.88
CA SER A 210 -17.45 39.20 -4.11
C SER A 210 -16.07 39.50 -4.70
N ARG A 211 -15.38 38.50 -5.23
CA ARG A 211 -14.00 38.67 -5.76
C ARG A 211 -13.89 39.59 -6.98
N GLY A 212 -14.97 40.03 -7.53
CA GLY A 212 -15.00 40.87 -8.73
C GLY A 212 -15.17 42.37 -8.50
N GLY A 213 -15.03 42.87 -7.27
CA GLY A 213 -15.23 44.27 -6.89
C GLY A 213 -14.00 45.22 -6.99
N GLY A 214 -12.91 44.79 -7.60
CA GLY A 214 -11.74 45.63 -7.85
C GLY A 214 -11.89 46.44 -9.13
N LYS A 215 -12.39 47.70 -9.03
CA LYS A 215 -12.37 48.71 -10.09
C LYS A 215 -10.94 49.04 -10.50
N GLY A 216 -10.70 49.11 -11.80
CA GLY A 216 -9.45 49.40 -12.43
C GLY A 216 -8.76 50.68 -11.94
N GLY A 217 -7.47 50.57 -11.78
CA GLY A 217 -6.51 51.68 -11.74
C GLY A 217 -5.51 51.42 -12.85
N SER A 218 -5.58 52.24 -13.89
CA SER A 218 -4.60 52.37 -14.95
C SER A 218 -3.24 52.76 -14.35
N GLY A 219 -2.17 52.05 -14.67
CA GLY A 219 -0.83 52.42 -14.32
C GLY A 219 0.17 51.50 -15.00
N GLY A 220 0.81 51.97 -16.07
CA GLY A 220 1.82 51.25 -16.82
C GLY A 220 3.11 51.03 -16.02
N GLY A 221 3.75 49.90 -16.28
CA GLY A 221 5.06 49.55 -15.73
C GLY A 221 5.65 48.36 -16.46
N LYS A 222 6.61 48.66 -17.33
CA LYS A 222 7.46 47.74 -18.05
C LYS A 222 8.31 46.87 -17.12
N GLY A 223 8.53 45.63 -17.47
CA GLY A 223 9.81 44.98 -17.28
C GLY A 223 9.82 43.85 -16.24
N GLY A 224 10.24 42.67 -16.64
CA GLY A 224 10.71 41.62 -15.74
C GLY A 224 10.45 40.22 -16.25
N ARG A 225 11.36 39.72 -17.11
CA ARG A 225 11.53 38.29 -17.40
C ARG A 225 11.87 37.57 -16.09
N GLY A 226 11.18 36.54 -15.77
CA GLY A 226 11.54 35.60 -14.72
C GLY A 226 10.84 34.26 -15.00
N GLY A 227 11.53 33.35 -15.69
CA GLY A 227 11.09 31.99 -15.93
C GLY A 227 11.11 31.19 -14.62
N GLY A 228 9.96 30.80 -14.11
CA GLY A 228 9.82 29.82 -13.06
C GLY A 228 9.48 28.47 -13.69
N MET A 229 10.45 27.59 -13.77
CA MET A 229 10.21 26.18 -14.09
C MET A 229 9.42 25.55 -12.95
N ILE A 230 8.22 25.14 -13.26
CA ILE A 230 7.44 24.23 -12.40
C ILE A 230 8.00 22.83 -12.62
N PHE A 231 8.77 22.34 -11.65
CA PHE A 231 9.14 20.93 -11.60
C PHE A 231 7.88 20.12 -11.26
N LEU A 232 7.37 19.40 -12.25
CA LEU A 232 6.48 18.27 -11.98
C LEU A 232 7.36 17.08 -11.55
N PRO A 233 7.10 16.46 -10.39
CA PRO A 233 7.70 15.17 -10.07
C PRO A 233 7.18 14.13 -11.05
N GLY A 234 8.10 13.49 -11.78
CA GLY A 234 7.80 12.48 -12.77
C GLY A 234 7.04 11.30 -12.16
N MET A 235 5.91 10.97 -12.76
CA MET A 235 5.28 9.67 -12.61
C MET A 235 6.22 8.64 -13.25
N GLY A 236 6.99 7.94 -12.37
CA GLY A 236 7.77 6.79 -12.76
C GLY A 236 6.84 5.62 -13.11
N GLY A 237 6.83 5.26 -14.38
CA GLY A 237 6.10 4.10 -14.87
C GLY A 237 6.65 2.83 -14.25
N GLY A 238 5.76 1.97 -13.75
CA GLY A 238 6.06 0.62 -13.35
C GLY A 238 6.49 -0.21 -14.56
N GLY A 239 7.78 -0.53 -14.64
CA GLY A 239 8.32 -1.53 -15.54
C GLY A 239 8.06 -2.90 -14.95
N GLY A 240 7.20 -3.70 -15.55
CA GLY A 240 7.07 -5.12 -15.25
C GLY A 240 8.36 -5.82 -15.65
N PHE A 241 9.08 -6.36 -14.69
CA PHE A 241 10.20 -7.25 -14.94
C PHE A 241 9.65 -8.67 -15.13
N GLY A 242 9.72 -9.17 -16.36
CA GLY A 242 9.51 -10.58 -16.65
C GLY A 242 10.57 -11.40 -15.92
N GLY A 243 10.15 -12.21 -14.95
CA GLY A 243 10.98 -13.13 -14.20
C GLY A 243 11.48 -14.25 -15.11
N GLY A 244 12.77 -14.26 -15.42
CA GLY A 244 13.47 -15.44 -15.92
C GLY A 244 13.66 -16.41 -14.76
N GLY A 245 13.00 -17.58 -14.81
CA GLY A 245 13.16 -18.64 -13.83
C GLY A 245 14.60 -19.15 -13.79
N PHE A 246 15.24 -19.10 -12.65
CA PHE A 246 16.52 -19.73 -12.40
C PHE A 246 16.28 -21.13 -11.79
N GLY A 247 16.62 -22.16 -12.55
CA GLY A 247 16.60 -23.54 -12.06
C GLY A 247 17.79 -23.82 -11.12
N GLY A 248 17.65 -23.50 -9.87
CA GLY A 248 18.56 -23.97 -8.82
C GLY A 248 18.07 -25.32 -8.26
N GLY A 249 18.97 -26.02 -7.57
CA GLY A 249 18.70 -27.38 -7.04
C GLY A 249 17.72 -27.46 -5.87
N GLY A 250 17.02 -26.39 -5.49
CA GLY A 250 15.93 -26.33 -4.51
C GLY A 250 14.61 -26.02 -5.17
N GLY A 251 13.56 -25.79 -4.39
CA GLY A 251 12.25 -25.40 -4.90
C GLY A 251 12.33 -24.08 -5.69
N GLY A 252 11.47 -23.96 -6.71
CA GLY A 252 11.37 -22.75 -7.54
C GLY A 252 10.69 -21.59 -6.78
N PHE A 253 11.29 -20.41 -6.83
CA PHE A 253 10.71 -19.16 -6.36
C PHE A 253 10.45 -18.26 -7.55
N GLY A 254 9.17 -18.01 -7.86
CA GLY A 254 8.76 -17.19 -9.00
C GLY A 254 8.66 -15.70 -8.71
N GLY A 255 9.17 -15.27 -7.58
CA GLY A 255 9.01 -13.90 -7.09
C GLY A 255 7.71 -13.69 -6.29
N GLY A 256 7.03 -14.75 -5.93
CA GLY A 256 5.86 -14.72 -5.06
C GLY A 256 6.22 -14.25 -3.65
N GLY A 257 5.21 -13.72 -2.95
CA GLY A 257 5.37 -13.17 -1.61
C GLY A 257 5.09 -11.67 -1.53
N ALA A 258 5.44 -11.08 -0.40
CA ALA A 258 5.27 -9.65 -0.20
C ALA A 258 6.33 -9.07 0.73
N GLY A 259 6.60 -7.77 0.56
CA GLY A 259 7.45 -7.00 1.44
C GLY A 259 6.67 -5.93 2.21
N GLY A 260 7.29 -5.42 3.25
CA GLY A 260 6.77 -4.31 4.04
C GLY A 260 7.84 -3.64 4.88
N SER A 261 7.66 -2.37 5.12
CA SER A 261 8.50 -1.54 5.98
C SER A 261 7.72 -0.97 7.15
N TRP A 262 8.41 -0.55 8.24
CA TRP A 262 7.75 -0.06 9.46
C TRP A 262 8.42 1.18 10.08
#